data_3e315ddbb0164b433180a4e0b9cfbbfb
#
_entry.id   3e315ddbb0164b433180a4e0b9cfbbfb
#
_cell.length_a   1.000
_cell.length_b   1.000
_cell.length_c   1.000
_cell.angle_alpha   90.00
_cell.angle_beta   90.00
_cell.angle_gamma   90.00
#
_symmetry.space_group_name_H-M   'P 1'
#
loop_
_entity.id
_entity.type
_entity.pdbx_description
1 polymer ?
#
loop_
_entity_poly.entity_id
_entity_poly.type
_entity_poly.pdbx_seq_one_letter_code
_entity_poly.pdbx_strand_id
1 'polypeptide(L)'
;MNNEVVISCAVTGSGDTVSKHPDLPITPKQIAEASIEAAKAGAAVAHIHVRENNGKPSRKLEYYKEVADRIRSSDTDVIINFTTGMGGDFEVGEGKDPLNPVGPNTDMIHALDRLEHVEELLPEICTLDCGSLNFGDSNMTFIHTPVQLRAAAKKMQDLGIKPEMEAFEMGHLWFANQLYKEGLVDSPPLYQICLGIPWGSPANTASMKVMADMIPDEANWAGSVSYTHLTLPTKRIV
;
A
#
# COMPACT_ATOMS: atom_id res chain seq x y z
N MET A 1 27.27 9.20 2.81
CA MET A 1 26.35 8.10 2.38
C MET A 1 25.71 7.56 3.64
N ASN A 2 24.38 7.53 3.71
CA ASN A 2 23.69 6.85 4.80
C ASN A 2 23.86 5.33 4.57
N ASN A 3 24.40 4.61 5.54
CA ASN A 3 24.60 3.17 5.47
C ASN A 3 23.47 2.39 6.17
N GLU A 4 22.50 3.10 6.74
CA GLU A 4 21.33 2.50 7.38
C GLU A 4 20.23 2.32 6.35
N VAL A 5 19.66 1.13 6.29
CA VAL A 5 18.58 0.77 5.38
C VAL A 5 17.42 0.21 6.20
N VAL A 6 16.25 0.79 6.03
CA VAL A 6 14.99 0.26 6.59
C VAL A 6 14.41 -0.75 5.61
N ILE A 7 14.11 -1.94 6.09
CA ILE A 7 13.44 -2.98 5.30
C ILE A 7 11.96 -3.00 5.66
N SER A 8 11.11 -2.72 4.69
CA SER A 8 9.67 -2.94 4.78
C SER A 8 9.33 -4.25 4.07
N CYS A 9 8.67 -5.16 4.77
CA CYS A 9 8.26 -6.46 4.22
C CYS A 9 6.74 -6.47 3.99
N ALA A 10 6.34 -6.56 2.72
CA ALA A 10 4.95 -6.76 2.35
C ALA A 10 4.63 -8.26 2.38
N VAL A 11 4.09 -8.75 3.49
CA VAL A 11 3.78 -10.18 3.68
C VAL A 11 2.60 -10.65 2.84
N THR A 12 1.69 -9.73 2.52
CA THR A 12 0.59 -9.91 1.57
C THR A 12 0.38 -8.63 0.77
N GLY A 13 -0.32 -8.72 -0.34
CA GLY A 13 -0.70 -7.57 -1.18
C GLY A 13 -2.17 -7.63 -1.62
N SER A 14 -2.62 -6.65 -2.40
CA SER A 14 -4.00 -6.52 -2.88
C SER A 14 -4.40 -7.55 -3.96
N GLY A 15 -3.43 -8.14 -4.65
CA GLY A 15 -3.72 -9.02 -5.79
C GLY A 15 -4.27 -10.39 -5.40
N ASP A 16 -5.06 -11.00 -6.29
CA ASP A 16 -5.43 -12.42 -6.20
C ASP A 16 -4.24 -13.28 -6.63
N THR A 17 -3.42 -13.65 -5.66
CA THR A 17 -2.16 -14.37 -5.88
C THR A 17 -2.13 -15.76 -5.25
N VAL A 18 -3.26 -16.24 -4.72
CA VAL A 18 -3.36 -17.56 -4.05
C VAL A 18 -2.86 -18.69 -4.95
N SER A 19 -3.17 -18.62 -6.25
CA SER A 19 -2.73 -19.62 -7.21
C SER A 19 -1.25 -19.52 -7.61
N LYS A 20 -0.58 -18.41 -7.24
CA LYS A 20 0.81 -18.12 -7.65
C LYS A 20 1.85 -18.62 -6.67
N HIS A 21 1.49 -18.73 -5.38
CA HIS A 21 2.41 -19.20 -4.35
C HIS A 21 1.67 -20.01 -3.28
N PRO A 22 2.07 -21.25 -3.00
CA PRO A 22 1.37 -22.14 -2.07
C PRO A 22 1.44 -21.67 -0.61
N ASP A 23 2.49 -20.94 -0.24
CA ASP A 23 2.72 -20.47 1.13
C ASP A 23 2.26 -19.03 1.37
N LEU A 24 1.40 -18.47 0.47
CA LEU A 24 0.82 -17.16 0.70
C LEU A 24 0.01 -17.17 2.01
N PRO A 25 0.33 -16.30 3.00
CA PRO A 25 -0.45 -16.23 4.22
C PRO A 25 -1.86 -15.68 3.93
N ILE A 26 -2.89 -16.40 4.37
CA ILE A 26 -4.30 -16.07 4.11
C ILE A 26 -5.01 -15.68 5.39
N THR A 27 -4.90 -16.50 6.43
CA THR A 27 -5.60 -16.23 7.68
C THR A 27 -4.90 -15.12 8.48
N PRO A 28 -5.63 -14.37 9.33
CA PRO A 28 -5.01 -13.37 10.20
C PRO A 28 -3.85 -13.91 11.03
N LYS A 29 -3.98 -15.16 11.50
CA LYS A 29 -2.89 -15.85 12.21
C LYS A 29 -1.65 -16.01 11.33
N GLN A 30 -1.80 -16.53 10.10
CA GLN A 30 -0.68 -16.73 9.17
C GLN A 30 -0.02 -15.40 8.80
N ILE A 31 -0.83 -14.35 8.58
CA ILE A 31 -0.33 -13.01 8.24
C ILE A 31 0.48 -12.43 9.41
N ALA A 32 -0.01 -12.56 10.62
CA ALA A 32 0.71 -12.12 11.81
C ALA A 32 2.00 -12.91 12.03
N GLU A 33 1.96 -14.24 11.89
CA GLU A 33 3.16 -15.10 11.99
C GLU A 33 4.22 -14.73 10.94
N ALA A 34 3.82 -14.53 9.68
CA ALA A 34 4.72 -14.07 8.62
C ALA A 34 5.33 -12.69 8.92
N SER A 35 4.55 -11.77 9.50
CA SER A 35 5.04 -10.44 9.91
C SER A 35 6.07 -10.54 11.03
N ILE A 36 5.81 -11.38 12.03
CA ILE A 36 6.72 -11.64 13.15
C ILE A 36 8.02 -12.32 12.67
N GLU A 37 7.91 -13.27 11.75
CA GLU A 37 9.08 -13.93 11.14
C GLU A 37 9.92 -12.94 10.32
N ALA A 38 9.26 -12.07 9.53
CA ALA A 38 9.95 -11.01 8.80
C ALA A 38 10.71 -10.06 9.75
N ALA A 39 10.07 -9.68 10.88
CA ALA A 39 10.72 -8.87 11.91
C ALA A 39 11.94 -9.55 12.50
N LYS A 40 11.85 -10.82 12.87
CA LYS A 40 12.97 -11.63 13.38
C LYS A 40 14.11 -11.79 12.35
N ALA A 41 13.77 -11.72 11.07
CA ALA A 41 14.74 -11.73 9.98
C ALA A 41 15.34 -10.33 9.69
N GLY A 42 14.90 -9.26 10.37
CA GLY A 42 15.44 -7.91 10.28
C GLY A 42 14.56 -6.88 9.56
N ALA A 43 13.30 -7.20 9.23
CA ALA A 43 12.37 -6.20 8.74
C ALA A 43 11.96 -5.26 9.89
N ALA A 44 12.02 -3.95 9.62
CA ALA A 44 11.58 -2.92 10.58
C ALA A 44 10.08 -2.63 10.44
N VAL A 45 9.50 -2.84 9.26
CA VAL A 45 8.11 -2.55 8.94
C VAL A 45 7.47 -3.79 8.31
N ALA A 46 6.27 -4.14 8.75
CA ALA A 46 5.41 -5.12 8.11
C ALA A 46 4.24 -4.40 7.42
N HIS A 47 4.22 -4.43 6.09
CA HIS A 47 3.11 -3.94 5.29
C HIS A 47 2.07 -5.05 5.11
N ILE A 48 0.82 -4.76 5.43
CA ILE A 48 -0.19 -5.78 5.67
C ILE A 48 -1.48 -5.47 4.92
N HIS A 49 -1.92 -6.44 4.11
CA HIS A 49 -3.28 -6.60 3.65
C HIS A 49 -3.89 -7.82 4.35
N VAL A 50 -5.16 -7.79 4.67
CA VAL A 50 -5.88 -8.97 5.18
C VAL A 50 -6.68 -9.64 4.07
N ARG A 51 -7.02 -10.91 4.27
CA ARG A 51 -7.68 -11.73 3.26
C ARG A 51 -8.87 -12.48 3.84
N GLU A 52 -9.85 -12.75 2.99
CA GLU A 52 -10.92 -13.71 3.25
C GLU A 52 -10.37 -15.14 3.27
N ASN A 53 -11.10 -16.06 3.86
CA ASN A 53 -10.68 -17.48 3.93
C ASN A 53 -10.48 -18.14 2.54
N ASN A 54 -11.10 -17.58 1.50
CA ASN A 54 -10.90 -18.01 0.13
C ASN A 54 -9.68 -17.35 -0.55
N GLY A 55 -8.93 -16.55 0.20
CA GLY A 55 -7.73 -15.85 -0.24
C GLY A 55 -7.97 -14.52 -0.95
N LYS A 56 -9.20 -14.10 -1.20
CA LYS A 56 -9.49 -12.78 -1.76
C LYS A 56 -9.11 -11.68 -0.76
N PRO A 57 -8.68 -10.51 -1.25
CA PRO A 57 -8.46 -9.34 -0.38
C PRO A 57 -9.70 -8.99 0.45
N SER A 58 -9.50 -8.49 1.66
CA SER A 58 -10.58 -8.14 2.60
C SER A 58 -10.33 -6.78 3.25
N ARG A 59 -11.41 -6.16 3.74
CA ARG A 59 -11.37 -4.93 4.55
C ARG A 59 -11.92 -5.15 5.96
N LYS A 60 -12.22 -6.39 6.34
CA LYS A 60 -12.85 -6.68 7.63
C LYS A 60 -12.00 -6.23 8.80
N LEU A 61 -12.56 -5.36 9.63
CA LEU A 61 -11.91 -4.84 10.82
C LEU A 61 -11.43 -5.94 11.77
N GLU A 62 -12.24 -7.00 11.96
CA GLU A 62 -11.89 -8.12 12.82
C GLU A 62 -10.62 -8.85 12.40
N TYR A 63 -10.32 -8.90 11.08
CA TYR A 63 -9.08 -9.51 10.58
C TYR A 63 -7.86 -8.65 10.86
N TYR A 64 -7.96 -7.34 10.62
CA TYR A 64 -6.89 -6.38 10.98
C TYR A 64 -6.64 -6.38 12.49
N LYS A 65 -7.71 -6.42 13.28
CA LYS A 65 -7.61 -6.47 14.74
C LYS A 65 -6.87 -7.72 15.21
N GLU A 66 -7.21 -8.90 14.70
CA GLU A 66 -6.54 -10.15 15.07
C GLU A 66 -5.05 -10.09 14.69
N VAL A 67 -4.71 -9.57 13.51
CA VAL A 67 -3.32 -9.41 13.09
C VAL A 67 -2.56 -8.45 14.01
N ALA A 68 -3.12 -7.27 14.29
CA ALA A 68 -2.51 -6.29 15.19
C ALA A 68 -2.30 -6.84 16.60
N ASP A 69 -3.33 -7.47 17.17
CA ASP A 69 -3.27 -8.04 18.53
C ASP A 69 -2.17 -9.11 18.64
N ARG A 70 -2.02 -9.97 17.61
CA ARG A 70 -0.97 -11.00 17.58
C ARG A 70 0.43 -10.42 17.46
N ILE A 71 0.63 -9.43 16.58
CA ILE A 71 1.93 -8.77 16.41
C ILE A 71 2.30 -8.03 17.70
N ARG A 72 1.40 -7.23 18.25
CA ARG A 72 1.63 -6.44 19.46
C ARG A 72 1.83 -7.30 20.72
N SER A 73 1.31 -8.52 20.72
CA SER A 73 1.53 -9.49 21.81
C SER A 73 2.81 -10.29 21.65
N SER A 74 3.52 -10.13 20.55
CA SER A 74 4.81 -10.80 20.30
C SER A 74 5.96 -10.06 20.99
N ASP A 75 7.15 -10.66 20.92
CA ASP A 75 8.41 -10.10 21.41
C ASP A 75 9.15 -9.24 20.38
N THR A 76 8.47 -8.87 19.28
CA THR A 76 9.04 -8.02 18.24
C THR A 76 8.53 -6.58 18.36
N ASP A 77 9.33 -5.64 17.89
CA ASP A 77 9.03 -4.21 17.82
C ASP A 77 8.73 -3.74 16.39
N VAL A 78 8.28 -4.67 15.53
CA VAL A 78 7.98 -4.36 14.14
C VAL A 78 6.87 -3.31 14.02
N ILE A 79 7.11 -2.31 13.21
CA ILE A 79 6.16 -1.26 12.87
C ILE A 79 5.05 -1.85 12.00
N ILE A 80 3.80 -1.63 12.38
CA ILE A 80 2.64 -2.05 11.60
C ILE A 80 2.31 -0.98 10.57
N ASN A 81 2.27 -1.38 9.30
CA ASN A 81 1.84 -0.57 8.16
C ASN A 81 0.61 -1.21 7.51
N PHE A 82 -0.58 -0.69 7.80
CA PHE A 82 -1.81 -1.18 7.20
C PHE A 82 -2.11 -0.50 5.88
N THR A 83 -2.53 -1.30 4.88
CA THR A 83 -3.05 -0.76 3.63
C THR A 83 -4.36 0.01 3.86
N THR A 84 -4.57 1.10 3.12
CA THR A 84 -5.86 1.79 2.98
C THR A 84 -6.35 1.83 1.53
N GLY A 85 -5.66 1.12 0.63
CA GLY A 85 -6.00 1.08 -0.79
C GLY A 85 -7.29 0.31 -1.10
N MET A 86 -7.65 -0.66 -0.26
CA MET A 86 -8.86 -1.46 -0.46
C MET A 86 -10.14 -0.61 -0.38
N GLY A 87 -11.06 -0.79 -1.33
CA GLY A 87 -12.28 0.02 -1.46
C GLY A 87 -12.12 1.19 -2.44
N GLY A 88 -11.11 1.14 -3.30
CA GLY A 88 -10.88 2.09 -4.37
C GLY A 88 -11.13 1.54 -5.76
N ASP A 89 -11.40 0.26 -5.88
CA ASP A 89 -11.54 -0.42 -7.16
C ASP A 89 -12.90 -0.16 -7.81
N PHE A 90 -12.85 0.31 -9.04
CA PHE A 90 -14.01 0.52 -9.88
C PHE A 90 -13.83 -0.25 -11.19
N GLU A 91 -14.71 -1.20 -11.45
CA GLU A 91 -14.76 -1.93 -12.71
C GLU A 91 -15.83 -1.33 -13.60
N VAL A 92 -15.41 -0.85 -14.77
CA VAL A 92 -16.30 -0.27 -15.77
C VAL A 92 -17.17 -1.38 -16.36
N GLY A 93 -18.49 -1.17 -16.39
CA GLY A 93 -19.42 -2.13 -16.96
C GLY A 93 -19.29 -2.26 -18.48
N GLU A 94 -19.59 -3.44 -19.02
CA GLU A 94 -19.47 -3.74 -20.45
C GLU A 94 -20.68 -3.28 -21.29
N GLY A 95 -21.74 -2.79 -20.65
CA GLY A 95 -22.97 -2.34 -21.28
C GLY A 95 -22.87 -0.98 -21.99
N LYS A 96 -23.96 -0.57 -22.64
CA LYS A 96 -24.08 0.78 -23.25
C LYS A 96 -24.02 1.89 -22.20
N ASP A 97 -24.48 1.60 -20.98
CA ASP A 97 -24.28 2.43 -19.80
C ASP A 97 -23.20 1.78 -18.93
N PRO A 98 -21.94 2.29 -18.96
CA PRO A 98 -20.83 1.68 -18.25
C PRO A 98 -20.96 1.81 -16.73
N LEU A 99 -21.91 2.61 -16.25
CA LEU A 99 -22.15 2.80 -14.81
C LEU A 99 -23.34 1.97 -14.29
N ASN A 100 -24.07 1.26 -15.19
CA ASN A 100 -25.27 0.51 -14.78
C ASN A 100 -25.54 -0.75 -15.63
N PRO A 101 -25.28 -1.96 -15.10
CA PRO A 101 -24.54 -2.16 -13.85
C PRO A 101 -23.04 -1.90 -14.02
N VAL A 102 -22.37 -1.50 -12.96
CA VAL A 102 -20.90 -1.51 -12.90
C VAL A 102 -20.40 -2.95 -12.90
N GLY A 103 -19.12 -3.15 -13.21
CA GLY A 103 -18.51 -4.48 -13.19
C GLY A 103 -18.54 -5.13 -11.79
N PRO A 104 -18.59 -6.47 -11.72
CA PRO A 104 -18.83 -7.23 -10.48
C PRO A 104 -17.70 -7.12 -9.44
N ASN A 105 -16.52 -6.69 -9.85
CA ASN A 105 -15.39 -6.53 -8.94
C ASN A 105 -15.24 -5.11 -8.38
N THR A 106 -16.21 -4.24 -8.62
CA THR A 106 -16.27 -2.91 -7.99
C THR A 106 -16.44 -3.05 -6.47
N ASP A 107 -15.48 -2.52 -5.71
CA ASP A 107 -15.56 -2.45 -4.24
C ASP A 107 -15.57 -1.02 -3.70
N MET A 108 -15.71 -0.04 -4.58
CA MET A 108 -15.54 1.39 -4.30
C MET A 108 -16.45 1.89 -3.18
N ILE A 109 -15.83 2.48 -2.14
CA ILE A 109 -16.51 3.11 -1.01
C ILE A 109 -15.95 4.51 -0.77
N HIS A 110 -16.56 5.25 0.16
CA HIS A 110 -16.06 6.57 0.54
C HIS A 110 -14.66 6.48 1.17
N ALA A 111 -13.78 7.43 0.85
CA ALA A 111 -12.37 7.38 1.25
C ALA A 111 -12.15 7.29 2.77
N LEU A 112 -13.01 7.93 3.58
CA LEU A 112 -12.90 7.85 5.04
C LEU A 112 -13.36 6.50 5.59
N ASP A 113 -14.30 5.81 4.91
CA ASP A 113 -14.74 4.47 5.31
C ASP A 113 -13.64 3.41 5.06
N ARG A 114 -12.67 3.73 4.18
CA ARG A 114 -11.46 2.89 4.01
C ARG A 114 -10.54 2.91 5.22
N LEU A 115 -10.69 3.91 6.10
CA LEU A 115 -9.82 4.14 7.26
C LEU A 115 -10.39 3.57 8.57
N GLU A 116 -11.50 2.83 8.55
CA GLU A 116 -12.13 2.28 9.76
C GLU A 116 -11.13 1.52 10.63
N HIS A 117 -10.38 0.59 10.06
CA HIS A 117 -9.38 -0.20 10.78
C HIS A 117 -8.17 0.62 11.25
N VAL A 118 -7.85 1.71 10.56
CA VAL A 118 -6.79 2.65 10.95
C VAL A 118 -7.22 3.47 12.17
N GLU A 119 -8.46 3.95 12.17
CA GLU A 119 -9.03 4.71 13.28
C GLU A 119 -9.18 3.85 14.55
N GLU A 120 -9.60 2.61 14.41
CA GLU A 120 -9.82 1.70 15.53
C GLU A 120 -8.53 1.11 16.10
N LEU A 121 -7.54 0.86 15.26
CA LEU A 121 -6.35 0.10 15.65
C LEU A 121 -5.10 0.96 15.83
N LEU A 122 -5.09 2.19 15.33
CA LEU A 122 -4.01 3.17 15.44
C LEU A 122 -2.62 2.56 15.12
N PRO A 123 -2.40 2.07 13.88
CA PRO A 123 -1.07 1.61 13.48
C PRO A 123 -0.08 2.78 13.42
N GLU A 124 1.21 2.50 13.46
CA GLU A 124 2.24 3.53 13.35
C GLU A 124 2.28 4.15 11.95
N ILE A 125 2.03 3.32 10.93
CA ILE A 125 2.01 3.71 9.51
C ILE A 125 0.73 3.15 8.86
N CYS A 126 0.17 3.89 7.92
CA CYS A 126 -0.78 3.34 6.95
C CYS A 126 -0.50 3.90 5.55
N THR A 127 -0.86 3.15 4.51
CA THR A 127 -0.62 3.62 3.15
C THR A 127 -1.60 4.68 2.71
N LEU A 128 -1.18 5.55 1.80
CA LEU A 128 -2.01 6.52 1.11
C LEU A 128 -1.65 6.50 -0.38
N ASP A 129 -2.45 5.80 -1.18
CA ASP A 129 -2.25 5.70 -2.63
C ASP A 129 -2.56 7.05 -3.28
N CYS A 130 -1.53 7.77 -3.71
CA CYS A 130 -1.60 9.21 -4.03
C CYS A 130 -2.19 9.54 -5.40
N GLY A 131 -3.02 8.68 -5.97
CA GLY A 131 -3.74 8.97 -7.20
C GLY A 131 -4.51 7.80 -7.76
N SER A 132 -5.28 8.06 -8.80
CA SER A 132 -6.02 7.05 -9.54
C SER A 132 -5.16 6.45 -10.65
N LEU A 133 -5.32 5.16 -10.92
CA LEU A 133 -4.58 4.48 -12.00
C LEU A 133 -5.39 3.32 -12.57
N ASN A 134 -5.07 2.94 -13.82
CA ASN A 134 -5.51 1.68 -14.37
C ASN A 134 -4.81 0.52 -13.65
N PHE A 135 -5.51 -0.57 -13.42
CA PHE A 135 -4.98 -1.69 -12.67
C PHE A 135 -5.05 -2.99 -13.50
N GLY A 136 -3.97 -3.30 -14.20
CA GLY A 136 -3.87 -4.47 -15.06
C GLY A 136 -4.61 -4.35 -16.39
N ASP A 137 -4.63 -5.45 -17.16
CA ASP A 137 -5.33 -5.56 -18.44
C ASP A 137 -6.80 -5.97 -18.24
N SER A 138 -7.60 -5.07 -17.67
CA SER A 138 -9.02 -5.28 -17.42
C SER A 138 -9.77 -3.95 -17.50
N ASN A 139 -11.08 -3.97 -17.25
CA ASN A 139 -11.89 -2.76 -17.09
C ASN A 139 -11.74 -2.12 -15.69
N MET A 140 -10.76 -2.58 -14.90
CA MET A 140 -10.54 -2.14 -13.54
C MET A 140 -9.71 -0.86 -13.49
N THR A 141 -10.15 0.10 -12.69
CA THR A 141 -9.35 1.28 -12.30
C THR A 141 -9.44 1.47 -10.80
N PHE A 142 -8.33 1.85 -10.19
CA PHE A 142 -8.31 2.33 -8.81
C PHE A 142 -8.60 3.83 -8.81
N ILE A 143 -9.53 4.27 -7.97
CA ILE A 143 -9.96 5.68 -7.90
C ILE A 143 -9.64 6.26 -6.53
N HIS A 144 -8.82 7.32 -6.55
CA HIS A 144 -8.54 8.14 -5.38
C HIS A 144 -8.38 9.60 -5.83
N THR A 145 -9.45 10.36 -5.70
CA THR A 145 -9.49 11.74 -6.18
C THR A 145 -8.74 12.70 -5.27
N PRO A 146 -8.31 13.88 -5.76
CA PRO A 146 -7.65 14.89 -4.93
C PRO A 146 -8.43 15.33 -3.69
N VAL A 147 -9.76 15.33 -3.74
CA VAL A 147 -10.62 15.65 -2.59
C VAL A 147 -10.57 14.54 -1.55
N GLN A 148 -10.67 13.29 -1.99
CA GLN A 148 -10.59 12.13 -1.12
C GLN A 148 -9.20 12.00 -0.46
N LEU A 149 -8.13 12.23 -1.23
CA LEU A 149 -6.76 12.21 -0.73
C LEU A 149 -6.50 13.23 0.38
N ARG A 150 -7.00 14.48 0.20
CA ARG A 150 -6.90 15.49 1.26
C ARG A 150 -7.66 15.10 2.52
N ALA A 151 -8.86 14.56 2.37
CA ALA A 151 -9.67 14.11 3.50
C ALA A 151 -8.99 12.95 4.25
N ALA A 152 -8.44 11.97 3.53
CA ALA A 152 -7.73 10.83 4.11
C ALA A 152 -6.43 11.28 4.81
N ALA A 153 -5.59 12.11 4.15
CA ALA A 153 -4.36 12.64 4.74
C ALA A 153 -4.65 13.43 6.02
N LYS A 154 -5.66 14.29 6.01
CA LYS A 154 -6.08 15.05 7.20
C LYS A 154 -6.52 14.12 8.33
N LYS A 155 -7.31 13.08 8.04
CA LYS A 155 -7.76 12.12 9.04
C LYS A 155 -6.58 11.35 9.65
N MET A 156 -5.61 10.90 8.83
CA MET A 156 -4.39 10.25 9.30
C MET A 156 -3.57 11.17 10.20
N GLN A 157 -3.41 12.44 9.81
CA GLN A 157 -2.73 13.46 10.62
C GLN A 157 -3.43 13.68 11.97
N ASP A 158 -4.77 13.79 11.97
CA ASP A 158 -5.54 13.99 13.21
C ASP A 158 -5.44 12.79 14.17
N LEU A 159 -5.21 11.60 13.66
CA LEU A 159 -4.98 10.39 14.42
C LEU A 159 -3.51 10.21 14.86
N GLY A 160 -2.61 11.08 14.40
CA GLY A 160 -1.17 10.97 14.68
C GLY A 160 -0.48 9.81 13.96
N ILE A 161 -1.05 9.32 12.86
CA ILE A 161 -0.54 8.19 12.10
C ILE A 161 0.27 8.70 10.91
N LYS A 162 1.44 8.10 10.67
CA LYS A 162 2.30 8.47 9.54
C LYS A 162 1.73 7.89 8.23
N PRO A 163 1.29 8.71 7.25
CA PRO A 163 0.96 8.19 5.94
C PRO A 163 2.23 7.79 5.19
N GLU A 164 2.26 6.56 4.67
CA GLU A 164 3.18 6.15 3.62
C GLU A 164 2.55 6.48 2.27
N MET A 165 3.03 7.56 1.66
CA MET A 165 2.48 8.06 0.40
C MET A 165 2.97 7.21 -0.77
N GLU A 166 2.10 6.31 -1.26
CA GLU A 166 2.41 5.42 -2.37
C GLU A 166 2.22 6.12 -3.71
N ALA A 167 3.26 6.08 -4.53
CA ALA A 167 3.29 6.69 -5.85
C ALA A 167 3.61 5.66 -6.93
N PHE A 168 2.66 5.42 -7.80
CA PHE A 168 2.76 4.46 -8.90
C PHE A 168 3.20 5.11 -10.21
N GLU A 169 3.19 6.45 -10.25
CA GLU A 169 3.66 7.27 -11.37
C GLU A 169 4.02 8.69 -10.90
N MET A 170 4.60 9.50 -11.80
CA MET A 170 5.05 10.86 -11.49
C MET A 170 3.93 11.79 -11.05
N GLY A 171 2.71 11.64 -11.60
CA GLY A 171 1.54 12.43 -11.20
C GLY A 171 1.16 12.21 -9.75
N HIS A 172 1.28 10.98 -9.25
CA HIS A 172 1.06 10.65 -7.85
C HIS A 172 2.08 11.31 -6.92
N LEU A 173 3.37 11.30 -7.29
CA LEU A 173 4.41 12.03 -6.54
C LEU A 173 4.16 13.53 -6.53
N TRP A 174 3.77 14.10 -7.66
CA TRP A 174 3.43 15.52 -7.71
C TRP A 174 2.31 15.86 -6.75
N PHE A 175 1.26 15.03 -6.69
CA PHE A 175 0.17 15.26 -5.77
C PHE A 175 0.56 14.97 -4.30
N ALA A 176 1.35 13.95 -4.03
CA ALA A 176 1.90 13.68 -2.68
C ALA A 176 2.71 14.88 -2.16
N ASN A 177 3.57 15.47 -3.02
CA ASN A 177 4.27 16.71 -2.70
C ASN A 177 3.32 17.89 -2.45
N GLN A 178 2.17 17.93 -3.12
CA GLN A 178 1.15 18.95 -2.88
C GLN A 178 0.49 18.77 -1.51
N LEU A 179 0.17 17.53 -1.10
CA LEU A 179 -0.34 17.25 0.25
C LEU A 179 0.63 17.69 1.34
N TYR A 180 1.92 17.43 1.16
CA TYR A 180 2.95 17.88 2.08
C TYR A 180 3.05 19.41 2.15
N LYS A 181 3.04 20.11 1.00
CA LYS A 181 3.05 21.58 0.93
C LYS A 181 1.81 22.22 1.55
N GLU A 182 0.67 21.55 1.52
CA GLU A 182 -0.57 21.99 2.16
C GLU A 182 -0.56 21.77 3.69
N GLY A 183 0.49 21.13 4.23
CA GLY A 183 0.61 20.82 5.66
C GLY A 183 -0.32 19.69 6.12
N LEU A 184 -0.78 18.82 5.21
CA LEU A 184 -1.63 17.67 5.51
C LEU A 184 -0.82 16.41 5.84
N VAL A 185 0.49 16.47 5.70
CA VAL A 185 1.43 15.40 6.04
C VAL A 185 2.56 15.98 6.86
N ASP A 186 2.82 15.41 8.03
CA ASP A 186 3.83 15.88 8.96
C ASP A 186 5.26 15.54 8.49
N SER A 187 6.20 16.45 8.78
CA SER A 187 7.62 16.26 8.48
C SER A 187 8.29 15.27 9.45
N PRO A 188 9.28 14.48 8.98
CA PRO A 188 9.61 14.25 7.60
C PRO A 188 8.52 13.41 6.91
N PRO A 189 8.12 13.74 5.67
CA PRO A 189 7.15 12.92 4.94
C PRO A 189 7.73 11.58 4.54
N LEU A 190 6.89 10.55 4.43
CA LEU A 190 7.28 9.20 4.04
C LEU A 190 6.68 8.86 2.67
N TYR A 191 7.53 8.51 1.72
CA TYR A 191 7.14 8.13 0.37
C TYR A 191 7.47 6.68 0.08
N GLN A 192 6.63 6.04 -0.76
CA GLN A 192 6.94 4.77 -1.38
C GLN A 192 6.80 4.88 -2.89
N ILE A 193 7.89 4.69 -3.63
CA ILE A 193 7.86 4.56 -5.08
C ILE A 193 7.51 3.13 -5.43
N CYS A 194 6.33 2.91 -6.06
CA CYS A 194 5.84 1.60 -6.45
C CYS A 194 5.94 1.44 -7.98
N LEU A 195 6.93 0.67 -8.45
CA LEU A 195 7.14 0.44 -9.88
C LEU A 195 6.58 -0.92 -10.32
N GLY A 196 6.28 -1.03 -11.61
CA GLY A 196 5.98 -2.30 -12.27
C GLY A 196 4.53 -2.77 -12.14
N ILE A 197 3.65 -2.01 -11.52
CA ILE A 197 2.20 -2.26 -11.66
C ILE A 197 1.84 -1.92 -13.12
N PRO A 198 1.15 -2.83 -13.83
CA PRO A 198 0.75 -2.58 -15.20
C PRO A 198 0.00 -1.26 -15.33
N TRP A 199 0.49 -0.43 -16.26
CA TRP A 199 0.01 0.91 -16.63
C TRP A 199 0.36 2.03 -15.64
N GLY A 200 1.05 1.72 -14.54
CA GLY A 200 1.83 2.68 -13.78
C GLY A 200 3.24 2.85 -14.36
N SER A 201 4.16 3.42 -13.60
CA SER A 201 5.56 3.59 -14.04
C SER A 201 6.26 2.22 -14.17
N PRO A 202 6.97 1.97 -15.29
CA PRO A 202 7.65 0.70 -15.51
C PRO A 202 8.82 0.50 -14.52
N ALA A 203 9.07 -0.76 -14.16
CA ALA A 203 10.15 -1.15 -13.25
C ALA A 203 11.52 -1.10 -13.96
N ASN A 204 12.08 0.09 -14.07
CA ASN A 204 13.43 0.31 -14.60
C ASN A 204 14.13 1.46 -13.86
N THR A 205 15.45 1.54 -14.06
CA THR A 205 16.27 2.55 -13.37
C THR A 205 15.96 3.99 -13.79
N ALA A 206 15.50 4.21 -15.01
CA ALA A 206 15.16 5.55 -15.50
C ALA A 206 13.90 6.08 -14.78
N SER A 207 12.85 5.25 -14.68
CA SER A 207 11.64 5.59 -13.93
C SER A 207 11.94 5.82 -12.44
N MET A 208 12.72 4.92 -11.82
CA MET A 208 13.13 5.09 -10.42
C MET A 208 13.88 6.40 -10.20
N LYS A 209 14.85 6.72 -11.07
CA LYS A 209 15.64 7.94 -10.93
C LYS A 209 14.77 9.19 -11.05
N VAL A 210 13.92 9.28 -12.07
CA VAL A 210 13.06 10.45 -12.26
C VAL A 210 12.12 10.65 -11.09
N MET A 211 11.52 9.56 -10.57
CA MET A 211 10.62 9.64 -9.43
C MET A 211 11.37 10.00 -8.14
N ALA A 212 12.55 9.42 -7.91
CA ALA A 212 13.38 9.77 -6.75
C ALA A 212 13.82 11.24 -6.76
N ASP A 213 14.16 11.78 -7.93
CA ASP A 213 14.55 13.20 -8.08
C ASP A 213 13.38 14.18 -7.79
N MET A 214 12.13 13.70 -7.70
CA MET A 214 10.95 14.51 -7.35
C MET A 214 10.67 14.55 -5.84
N ILE A 215 11.28 13.65 -5.07
CA ILE A 215 11.06 13.57 -3.61
C ILE A 215 11.84 14.69 -2.91
N PRO A 216 11.23 15.39 -1.93
CA PRO A 216 11.94 16.42 -1.15
C PRO A 216 13.16 15.86 -0.40
N ASP A 217 14.22 16.65 -0.27
CA ASP A 217 15.49 16.23 0.35
C ASP A 217 15.33 15.78 1.81
N GLU A 218 14.39 16.38 2.55
CA GLU A 218 14.10 16.04 3.95
C GLU A 218 13.25 14.79 4.14
N ALA A 219 12.72 14.23 3.05
CA ALA A 219 11.81 13.10 3.10
C ALA A 219 12.53 11.77 3.37
N ASN A 220 11.83 10.87 4.04
CA ASN A 220 12.16 9.45 4.01
C ASN A 220 11.45 8.79 2.83
N TRP A 221 12.12 7.87 2.15
CA TRP A 221 11.48 7.16 1.07
C TRP A 221 12.00 5.74 0.89
N ALA A 222 11.14 4.89 0.36
CA ALA A 222 11.44 3.53 -0.04
C ALA A 222 11.06 3.31 -1.50
N GLY A 223 11.58 2.26 -2.09
CA GLY A 223 11.20 1.83 -3.43
C GLY A 223 10.82 0.35 -3.42
N SER A 224 9.74 0.03 -4.12
CA SER A 224 9.27 -1.33 -4.32
C SER A 224 9.02 -1.61 -5.80
N VAL A 225 9.06 -2.88 -6.17
CA VAL A 225 8.66 -3.35 -7.51
C VAL A 225 7.55 -4.37 -7.33
N SER A 226 6.37 -4.02 -7.80
CA SER A 226 5.22 -4.91 -7.79
C SER A 226 5.39 -6.05 -8.79
N TYR A 227 4.84 -7.23 -8.46
CA TYR A 227 4.96 -8.43 -9.30
C TYR A 227 6.38 -8.94 -9.55
N THR A 228 7.36 -8.47 -8.79
CA THR A 228 8.70 -9.07 -8.81
C THR A 228 8.62 -10.39 -8.06
N HIS A 229 8.87 -11.48 -8.75
CA HIS A 229 9.05 -12.77 -8.10
C HIS A 229 10.27 -12.72 -7.17
N LEU A 230 10.20 -13.44 -6.04
CA LEU A 230 11.19 -13.57 -4.98
C LEU A 230 12.59 -14.06 -5.40
N THR A 231 12.90 -14.12 -6.66
CA THR A 231 14.26 -14.29 -7.14
C THR A 231 14.86 -12.90 -7.35
N LEU A 232 15.50 -12.40 -6.31
CA LEU A 232 16.52 -11.36 -6.50
C LEU A 232 17.39 -11.81 -7.68
N PRO A 233 17.57 -10.98 -8.73
CA PRO A 233 18.45 -11.33 -9.82
C PRO A 233 19.83 -11.60 -9.23
N THR A 234 20.31 -12.83 -9.33
CA THR A 234 21.63 -13.24 -8.88
C THR A 234 22.76 -12.67 -9.75
N LYS A 235 22.42 -11.81 -10.70
CA LYS A 235 23.40 -11.05 -11.48
C LYS A 235 23.58 -9.66 -10.86
N ARG A 236 24.74 -9.44 -10.25
CA ARG A 236 25.23 -8.09 -9.96
C ARG A 236 25.11 -7.26 -11.24
N ILE A 237 24.33 -6.19 -11.18
CA ILE A 237 24.47 -5.10 -12.14
C ILE A 237 25.74 -4.36 -11.69
N VAL A 238 26.80 -4.54 -12.46
CA VAL A 238 28.05 -3.77 -12.33
C VAL A 238 27.86 -2.46 -13.00
#